data_da056e3f2d00f02edc447a8c1c6ba919
#
_entry.id   da056e3f2d00f02edc447a8c1c6ba919
#
_cell.length_a   1.000
_cell.length_b   1.000
_cell.length_c   1.000
_cell.angle_alpha   90.00
_cell.angle_beta   90.00
_cell.angle_gamma   90.00
#
_symmetry.space_group_name_H-M   'P 1'
#
loop_
_entity.id
_entity.type
_entity.pdbx_description
1 polymer ?
#
loop_
_entity_poly.entity_id
_entity_poly.type
_entity_poly.pdbx_seq_one_letter_code
_entity_poly.pdbx_strand_id
1 'polypeptide(L)'
;MDFRYQRHFKAKKGDNGQSSNMHGKNAEDLVLHVPPGTIVKDVEDGEVLADLVEHKQRAVIAKGGRGGRGNSRFASPRNPAPDFSENGEPGEKIEVTLELKLLADVGLVGFPSVGKSTLLSIVSKAKPKVGNYHFTTIKPNLGVVSTSD
;
A
#
# COMPACT_ATOMS: atom_id res chain seq x y z
N MET A 1 8.19 6.70 -3.33
CA MET A 1 7.34 7.46 -2.41
C MET A 1 7.89 7.26 -0.99
N ASP A 2 8.01 8.29 -0.17
CA ASP A 2 8.58 8.15 1.18
C ASP A 2 7.46 8.22 2.22
N PHE A 3 6.99 7.06 2.68
CA PHE A 3 5.93 6.93 3.68
C PHE A 3 6.30 7.49 5.06
N ARG A 4 7.55 7.88 5.29
CA ARG A 4 7.97 8.54 6.54
C ARG A 4 7.42 9.96 6.66
N TYR A 5 7.24 10.64 5.52
CA TYR A 5 6.80 12.03 5.48
C TYR A 5 5.32 12.18 5.13
N GLN A 6 4.79 11.28 4.32
CA GLN A 6 3.37 11.30 3.94
C GLN A 6 2.69 10.02 4.43
N ARG A 7 1.75 10.19 5.36
CA ARG A 7 0.98 9.10 5.98
C ARG A 7 -0.47 9.06 5.54
N HIS A 8 -0.99 10.14 4.97
CA HIS A 8 -2.37 10.23 4.53
C HIS A 8 -2.43 10.32 3.02
N PHE A 9 -3.16 9.39 2.43
CA PHE A 9 -3.38 9.31 1.00
C PHE A 9 -4.88 9.35 0.76
N LYS A 10 -5.33 10.24 -0.13
CA LYS A 10 -6.76 10.44 -0.38
C LYS A 10 -7.00 10.42 -1.89
N ALA A 11 -7.75 9.43 -2.36
CA ALA A 11 -8.32 9.44 -3.69
C ALA A 11 -9.46 10.47 -3.77
N LYS A 12 -9.81 10.88 -4.98
CA LYS A 12 -11.00 11.71 -5.21
C LYS A 12 -12.25 10.91 -4.84
N LYS A 13 -13.33 11.60 -4.49
CA LYS A 13 -14.66 10.98 -4.42
C LYS A 13 -15.19 10.72 -5.82
N GLY A 14 -16.21 9.88 -5.97
CA GLY A 14 -16.95 9.78 -7.22
C GLY A 14 -17.62 11.12 -7.57
N ASP A 15 -17.73 11.41 -8.85
CA ASP A 15 -18.38 12.61 -9.35
C ASP A 15 -19.91 12.55 -9.11
N ASN A 16 -20.51 13.70 -8.93
CA ASN A 16 -21.96 13.79 -8.80
C ASN A 16 -22.62 13.50 -10.17
N GLY A 17 -23.76 12.84 -10.14
CA GLY A 17 -24.64 12.78 -11.30
C GLY A 17 -25.18 14.19 -11.64
N GLN A 18 -25.61 14.37 -12.87
CA GLN A 18 -26.13 15.65 -13.37
C GLN A 18 -27.47 15.45 -14.09
N SER A 19 -28.08 16.55 -14.52
CA SER A 19 -29.22 16.56 -15.41
C SER A 19 -28.85 15.99 -16.78
N SER A 20 -29.84 15.78 -17.65
CA SER A 20 -29.64 15.25 -19.02
C SER A 20 -29.03 13.84 -19.07
N ASN A 21 -29.39 13.00 -18.08
CA ASN A 21 -28.93 11.61 -17.97
C ASN A 21 -27.41 11.43 -17.81
N MET A 22 -26.72 12.46 -17.35
CA MET A 22 -25.28 12.34 -17.14
C MET A 22 -24.95 11.68 -15.79
N HIS A 23 -24.32 10.50 -15.86
CA HIS A 23 -23.79 9.80 -14.69
C HIS A 23 -22.45 10.37 -14.30
N GLY A 24 -22.21 10.55 -13.01
CA GLY A 24 -20.90 10.85 -12.47
C GLY A 24 -19.89 9.72 -12.70
N LYS A 25 -18.64 10.04 -12.91
CA LYS A 25 -17.58 9.04 -13.02
C LYS A 25 -17.23 8.49 -11.64
N ASN A 26 -16.81 7.23 -11.60
CA ASN A 26 -16.21 6.66 -10.39
C ASN A 26 -14.89 7.37 -10.07
N ALA A 27 -14.48 7.31 -8.82
CA ALA A 27 -13.17 7.81 -8.42
C ALA A 27 -12.05 7.12 -9.22
N GLU A 28 -11.04 7.90 -9.59
CA GLU A 28 -9.82 7.35 -10.21
C GLU A 28 -9.00 6.58 -9.17
N ASP A 29 -8.34 5.52 -9.62
CA ASP A 29 -7.47 4.72 -8.77
C ASP A 29 -6.29 5.54 -8.26
N LEU A 30 -6.04 5.47 -6.96
CA LEU A 30 -4.82 5.98 -6.35
C LEU A 30 -3.84 4.84 -6.15
N VAL A 31 -2.78 4.83 -6.94
CA VAL A 31 -1.74 3.78 -6.89
C VAL A 31 -0.60 4.22 -5.99
N LEU A 32 -0.30 3.43 -4.97
CA LEU A 32 0.84 3.59 -4.09
C LEU A 32 1.89 2.54 -4.44
N HIS A 33 3.14 2.98 -4.66
CA HIS A 33 4.24 2.08 -4.99
C HIS A 33 5.01 1.72 -3.73
N VAL A 34 5.15 0.43 -3.49
CA VAL A 34 5.91 -0.15 -2.38
C VAL A 34 6.95 -1.14 -2.92
N PRO A 35 8.06 -1.37 -2.22
CA PRO A 35 9.03 -2.41 -2.63
C PRO A 35 8.43 -3.81 -2.49
N PRO A 36 8.92 -4.80 -3.27
CA PRO A 36 8.54 -6.19 -3.08
C PRO A 36 8.94 -6.68 -1.67
N GLY A 37 8.16 -7.60 -1.12
CA GLY A 37 8.29 -8.06 0.27
C GLY A 37 7.53 -7.18 1.28
N THR A 38 6.68 -6.25 0.81
CA THR A 38 5.82 -5.45 1.69
C THR A 38 4.55 -6.22 2.06
N ILE A 39 4.28 -6.33 3.36
CA ILE A 39 3.02 -6.80 3.91
C ILE A 39 2.16 -5.60 4.29
N VAL A 40 0.89 -5.65 3.93
CA VAL A 40 -0.13 -4.67 4.31
C VAL A 40 -1.04 -5.31 5.36
N LYS A 41 -1.11 -4.71 6.54
CA LYS A 41 -1.97 -5.18 7.63
C LYS A 41 -2.98 -4.11 8.00
N ASP A 42 -4.20 -4.54 8.33
CA ASP A 42 -5.18 -3.67 8.98
C ASP A 42 -4.68 -3.29 10.38
N VAL A 43 -4.92 -2.05 10.79
CA VAL A 43 -4.55 -1.56 12.14
C VAL A 43 -5.57 -2.03 13.18
N GLU A 44 -6.84 -2.20 12.81
CA GLU A 44 -7.92 -2.51 13.76
C GLU A 44 -7.84 -3.94 14.29
N ASP A 45 -7.65 -4.91 13.42
CA ASP A 45 -7.64 -6.34 13.76
C ASP A 45 -6.31 -7.05 13.52
N GLY A 46 -5.36 -6.37 12.86
CA GLY A 46 -4.05 -6.93 12.51
C GLY A 46 -4.09 -7.95 11.36
N GLU A 47 -5.23 -8.07 10.66
CA GLU A 47 -5.37 -8.98 9.53
C GLU A 47 -4.43 -8.59 8.38
N VAL A 48 -3.86 -9.60 7.73
CA VAL A 48 -3.03 -9.39 6.54
C VAL A 48 -3.92 -9.18 5.32
N LEU A 49 -4.03 -7.94 4.86
CA LEU A 49 -4.81 -7.58 3.68
C LEU A 49 -4.10 -7.93 2.38
N ALA A 50 -2.78 -7.83 2.36
CA ALA A 50 -1.96 -8.19 1.21
C ALA A 50 -0.53 -8.53 1.60
N ASP A 51 0.08 -9.46 0.87
CA ASP A 51 1.51 -9.79 0.90
C ASP A 51 2.07 -9.63 -0.51
N LEU A 52 2.84 -8.57 -0.74
CA LEU A 52 3.34 -8.16 -2.05
C LEU A 52 4.77 -8.67 -2.24
N VAL A 53 4.91 -9.94 -2.60
CA VAL A 53 6.20 -10.64 -2.75
C VAL A 53 6.80 -10.41 -4.14
N GLU A 54 5.97 -10.41 -5.19
CA GLU A 54 6.42 -10.38 -6.57
C GLU A 54 6.57 -8.95 -7.10
N HIS A 55 7.47 -8.79 -8.06
CA HIS A 55 7.63 -7.51 -8.77
C HIS A 55 6.38 -7.18 -9.58
N LYS A 56 5.89 -5.93 -9.48
CA LYS A 56 4.65 -5.43 -10.11
C LYS A 56 3.35 -6.11 -9.63
N GLN A 57 3.39 -6.90 -8.57
CA GLN A 57 2.18 -7.40 -7.93
C GLN A 57 1.29 -6.23 -7.46
N ARG A 58 -0.02 -6.39 -7.56
CA ARG A 58 -1.00 -5.37 -7.16
C ARG A 58 -2.03 -5.97 -6.21
N ALA A 59 -2.45 -5.17 -5.23
CA ALA A 59 -3.55 -5.50 -4.35
C ALA A 59 -4.45 -4.27 -4.19
N VAL A 60 -5.76 -4.49 -4.11
CA VAL A 60 -6.74 -3.44 -3.82
C VAL A 60 -6.98 -3.48 -2.32
N ILE A 61 -6.62 -2.40 -1.63
CA ILE A 61 -6.73 -2.30 -0.17
C ILE A 61 -8.03 -1.61 0.24
N ALA A 62 -8.47 -0.61 -0.52
CA ALA A 62 -9.72 0.11 -0.29
C ALA A 62 -10.40 0.41 -1.62
N LYS A 63 -11.72 0.41 -1.63
CA LYS A 63 -12.51 0.71 -2.84
C LYS A 63 -12.72 2.21 -2.99
N GLY A 64 -12.57 2.69 -4.21
CA GLY A 64 -12.86 4.07 -4.58
C GLY A 64 -14.37 4.38 -4.52
N GLY A 65 -14.69 5.68 -4.41
CA GLY A 65 -16.07 6.14 -4.41
C GLY A 65 -16.75 5.95 -5.76
N ARG A 66 -18.02 5.57 -5.73
CA ARG A 66 -18.85 5.41 -6.93
C ARG A 66 -19.37 6.76 -7.39
N GLY A 67 -19.46 6.96 -8.70
CA GLY A 67 -20.14 8.11 -9.30
C GLY A 67 -21.66 8.06 -9.10
N GLY A 68 -22.27 9.24 -8.86
CA GLY A 68 -23.70 9.39 -8.68
C GLY A 68 -24.47 9.13 -9.98
N ARG A 69 -25.69 8.66 -9.86
CA ARG A 69 -26.60 8.42 -10.99
C ARG A 69 -27.20 9.72 -11.50
N GLY A 70 -27.32 9.87 -12.81
CA GLY A 70 -28.02 11.00 -13.42
C GLY A 70 -29.53 10.97 -13.17
N ASN A 71 -30.18 12.10 -13.38
CA ASN A 71 -31.60 12.34 -13.07
C ASN A 71 -32.58 11.37 -13.73
N SER A 72 -32.29 10.89 -14.93
CA SER A 72 -33.20 9.96 -15.66
C SER A 72 -33.45 8.64 -14.93
N ARG A 73 -32.54 8.21 -14.03
CA ARG A 73 -32.75 7.02 -13.20
C ARG A 73 -33.83 7.19 -12.15
N PHE A 74 -34.22 8.42 -11.87
CA PHE A 74 -35.27 8.79 -10.90
C PHE A 74 -36.57 9.23 -11.59
N ALA A 75 -36.63 9.14 -12.92
CA ALA A 75 -37.85 9.41 -13.67
C ALA A 75 -38.95 8.46 -13.28
N SER A 76 -40.16 8.98 -13.13
CA SER A 76 -41.37 8.22 -12.83
C SER A 76 -42.52 8.71 -13.73
N PRO A 77 -43.63 7.94 -13.85
CA PRO A 77 -44.80 8.37 -14.62
C PRO A 77 -45.39 9.72 -14.16
N ARG A 78 -45.21 10.07 -12.87
CA ARG A 78 -45.65 11.35 -12.30
C ARG A 78 -44.63 12.49 -12.48
N ASN A 79 -43.36 12.14 -12.61
CA ASN A 79 -42.27 13.09 -12.85
C ASN A 79 -41.29 12.51 -13.87
N PRO A 80 -41.55 12.69 -15.18
CA PRO A 80 -40.73 12.11 -16.23
C PRO A 80 -39.34 12.80 -16.37
N ALA A 81 -39.17 14.01 -15.84
CA ALA A 81 -37.93 14.77 -15.93
C ALA A 81 -37.57 15.36 -14.57
N PRO A 82 -37.11 14.56 -13.58
CA PRO A 82 -36.74 15.09 -12.27
C PRO A 82 -35.49 15.97 -12.34
N ASP A 83 -35.48 17.03 -11.54
CA ASP A 83 -34.35 17.96 -11.44
C ASP A 83 -33.24 17.50 -10.50
N PHE A 84 -33.45 16.38 -9.79
CA PHE A 84 -32.48 15.85 -8.84
C PHE A 84 -31.69 14.69 -9.43
N SER A 85 -30.45 14.57 -9.01
CA SER A 85 -29.51 13.49 -9.31
C SER A 85 -28.81 13.03 -8.03
N GLU A 86 -28.15 11.91 -8.09
CA GLU A 86 -27.44 11.31 -6.98
C GLU A 86 -26.05 11.95 -6.83
N ASN A 87 -25.64 12.23 -5.60
CA ASN A 87 -24.28 12.64 -5.33
C ASN A 87 -23.31 11.44 -5.45
N GLY A 88 -22.08 11.70 -5.89
CA GLY A 88 -21.03 10.71 -5.86
C GLY A 88 -20.68 10.32 -4.42
N GLU A 89 -20.40 9.03 -4.24
CA GLU A 89 -20.06 8.45 -2.94
C GLU A 89 -18.57 8.68 -2.60
N PRO A 90 -18.21 8.86 -1.34
CA PRO A 90 -16.83 8.80 -0.90
C PRO A 90 -16.29 7.37 -1.03
N GLY A 91 -15.00 7.21 -1.20
CA GLY A 91 -14.34 5.92 -1.11
C GLY A 91 -14.25 5.41 0.33
N GLU A 92 -13.86 4.15 0.46
CA GLU A 92 -13.57 3.52 1.74
C GLU A 92 -12.37 4.21 2.41
N LYS A 93 -12.43 4.30 3.74
CA LYS A 93 -11.33 4.78 4.56
C LYS A 93 -10.84 3.62 5.41
N ILE A 94 -9.56 3.31 5.27
CA ILE A 94 -8.90 2.24 6.02
C ILE A 94 -7.56 2.75 6.55
N GLU A 95 -7.18 2.30 7.71
CA GLU A 95 -5.87 2.56 8.31
C GLU A 95 -5.05 1.27 8.27
N VAL A 96 -3.86 1.35 7.65
CA VAL A 96 -3.02 0.16 7.43
C VAL A 96 -1.61 0.38 7.93
N THR A 97 -1.00 -0.70 8.40
CA THR A 97 0.43 -0.78 8.69
C THR A 97 1.14 -1.44 7.51
N LEU A 98 2.20 -0.79 7.01
CA LEU A 98 3.09 -1.35 6.00
C LEU A 98 4.33 -1.90 6.68
N GLU A 99 4.55 -3.19 6.57
CA GLU A 99 5.75 -3.88 7.06
C GLU A 99 6.59 -4.35 5.88
N LEU A 100 7.85 -3.95 5.82
CA LEU A 100 8.78 -4.46 4.80
C LEU A 100 9.55 -5.65 5.36
N LYS A 101 9.36 -6.82 4.75
CA LYS A 101 10.21 -7.99 4.97
C LYS A 101 11.54 -7.74 4.25
N LEU A 102 12.58 -7.49 5.01
CA LEU A 102 13.92 -7.40 4.45
C LEU A 102 14.42 -8.84 4.22
N LEU A 103 14.50 -9.26 2.96
CA LEU A 103 15.14 -10.49 2.55
C LEU A 103 16.62 -10.20 2.31
N ALA A 104 17.48 -11.10 2.78
CA ALA A 104 18.89 -11.05 2.48
C ALA A 104 19.20 -12.02 1.31
N ASP A 105 19.96 -11.57 0.32
CA ASP A 105 20.37 -12.41 -0.80
C ASP A 105 21.42 -13.44 -0.36
N VAL A 106 22.24 -13.07 0.65
CA VAL A 106 23.30 -13.93 1.20
C VAL A 106 23.29 -13.89 2.71
N GLY A 107 23.37 -15.04 3.35
CA GLY A 107 23.46 -15.20 4.80
C GLY A 107 24.84 -15.69 5.24
N LEU A 108 25.46 -15.02 6.22
CA LEU A 108 26.69 -15.46 6.86
C LEU A 108 26.36 -16.24 8.14
N VAL A 109 26.64 -17.52 8.14
CA VAL A 109 26.43 -18.43 9.28
C VAL A 109 27.78 -18.92 9.81
N GLY A 110 27.94 -18.97 11.12
CA GLY A 110 29.16 -19.46 11.76
C GLY A 110 29.11 -19.28 13.28
N PHE A 111 30.06 -19.91 13.97
CA PHE A 111 30.19 -19.81 15.43
C PHE A 111 30.41 -18.37 15.92
N PRO A 112 30.12 -18.07 17.19
CA PRO A 112 30.47 -16.79 17.79
C PRO A 112 31.96 -16.47 17.63
N SER A 113 32.29 -15.19 17.47
CA SER A 113 33.68 -14.70 17.39
C SER A 113 34.54 -15.13 16.20
N VAL A 114 33.97 -15.72 15.15
CA VAL A 114 34.72 -16.08 13.93
C VAL A 114 34.88 -14.93 12.93
N GLY A 115 34.56 -13.70 13.33
CA GLY A 115 34.78 -12.52 12.47
C GLY A 115 33.65 -12.18 11.50
N LYS A 116 32.45 -12.78 11.63
CA LYS A 116 31.28 -12.45 10.74
C LYS A 116 30.94 -10.97 10.71
N SER A 117 30.87 -10.34 11.88
CA SER A 117 30.56 -8.91 12.00
C SER A 117 31.68 -8.04 11.42
N THR A 118 32.92 -8.46 11.59
CA THR A 118 34.08 -7.78 11.00
C THR A 118 34.07 -7.89 9.48
N LEU A 119 33.79 -9.07 8.94
CA LEU A 119 33.66 -9.26 7.50
C LEU A 119 32.53 -8.36 6.95
N LEU A 120 31.36 -8.38 7.59
CA LEU A 120 30.22 -7.54 7.18
C LEU A 120 30.57 -6.05 7.21
N SER A 121 31.31 -5.58 8.20
CA SER A 121 31.72 -4.17 8.32
C SER A 121 32.73 -3.75 7.25
N ILE A 122 33.54 -4.67 6.76
CA ILE A 122 34.53 -4.41 5.70
C ILE A 122 33.85 -4.38 4.32
N VAL A 123 32.94 -5.33 4.05
CA VAL A 123 32.31 -5.50 2.74
C VAL A 123 31.14 -4.53 2.55
N SER A 124 30.47 -4.13 3.64
CA SER A 124 29.34 -3.22 3.57
C SER A 124 29.79 -1.76 3.63
N LYS A 125 29.43 -0.97 2.62
CA LYS A 125 29.63 0.49 2.61
C LYS A 125 28.70 1.23 3.58
N ALA A 126 27.65 0.59 4.07
CA ALA A 126 26.71 1.15 5.04
C ALA A 126 27.01 0.57 6.43
N LYS A 127 26.85 1.37 7.49
CA LYS A 127 26.92 0.86 8.86
C LYS A 127 25.91 -0.26 9.04
N PRO A 128 26.32 -1.46 9.52
CA PRO A 128 25.40 -2.57 9.74
C PRO A 128 24.23 -2.14 10.63
N LYS A 129 23.01 -2.41 10.19
CA LYS A 129 21.81 -2.17 10.99
C LYS A 129 21.35 -3.47 11.61
N VAL A 130 21.05 -3.43 12.90
CA VAL A 130 20.44 -4.56 13.62
C VAL A 130 18.96 -4.57 13.28
N GLY A 131 18.47 -5.65 12.65
CA GLY A 131 17.07 -5.83 12.35
C GLY A 131 16.33 -6.56 13.49
N ASN A 132 15.16 -6.07 13.87
CA ASN A 132 14.24 -6.81 14.74
C ASN A 132 13.31 -7.65 13.87
N TYR A 133 13.50 -8.96 13.88
CA TYR A 133 12.62 -9.91 13.21
C TYR A 133 11.81 -10.68 14.27
N HIS A 134 10.49 -10.67 14.14
CA HIS A 134 9.58 -11.28 15.11
C HIS A 134 9.70 -12.82 15.21
N PHE A 135 10.42 -13.45 14.29
CA PHE A 135 10.55 -14.90 14.20
C PHE A 135 11.97 -15.41 14.50
N THR A 136 12.89 -14.55 14.94
CA THR A 136 14.25 -14.96 15.27
C THR A 136 14.60 -14.59 16.70
N THR A 137 15.13 -15.55 17.46
CA THR A 137 15.72 -15.32 18.80
C THR A 137 17.06 -14.59 18.74
N ILE A 138 17.68 -14.49 17.55
CA ILE A 138 18.97 -13.86 17.30
C ILE A 138 18.73 -12.63 16.42
N LYS A 139 19.21 -11.47 16.84
CA LYS A 139 19.15 -10.24 16.06
C LYS A 139 20.19 -10.29 14.93
N PRO A 140 19.79 -10.41 13.65
CA PRO A 140 20.75 -10.41 12.56
C PRO A 140 21.31 -9.02 12.31
N ASN A 141 22.59 -8.95 11.96
CA ASN A 141 23.20 -7.73 11.44
C ASN A 141 23.06 -7.72 9.93
N LEU A 142 22.51 -6.64 9.38
CA LEU A 142 22.31 -6.45 7.95
C LEU A 142 23.31 -5.45 7.40
N GLY A 143 23.86 -5.76 6.24
CA GLY A 143 24.70 -4.87 5.45
C GLY A 143 24.37 -4.97 3.97
N VAL A 144 24.58 -3.89 3.22
CA VAL A 144 24.43 -3.86 1.77
C VAL A 144 25.81 -3.85 1.13
N VAL A 145 26.06 -4.79 0.25
CA VAL A 145 27.28 -4.89 -0.54
C VAL A 145 26.97 -4.42 -1.97
N SER A 146 27.76 -3.47 -2.48
CA SER A 146 27.66 -3.07 -3.88
C SER A 146 28.72 -3.85 -4.65
N THR A 147 28.29 -4.75 -5.52
CA THR A 147 29.13 -5.35 -6.55
C THR A 147 29.21 -4.36 -7.71
N SER A 148 30.39 -3.82 -7.98
CA SER A 148 30.67 -3.09 -9.21
C SER A 148 30.97 -4.15 -10.28
N ASP A 149 30.12 -4.26 -11.30
CA ASP A 149 30.48 -4.89 -12.57
C ASP A 149 31.52 -4.04 -13.29
#